data_5212bcf82ddcfe998b69d12c3f3a3bcb
#
_entry.id   5212bcf82ddcfe998b69d12c3f3a3bcb
#
_cell.length_a   1.000
_cell.length_b   1.000
_cell.length_c   1.000
_cell.angle_alpha   90.00
_cell.angle_beta   90.00
_cell.angle_gamma   90.00
#
_symmetry.space_group_name_H-M   'P 1'
#
loop_
_entity.id
_entity.type
_entity.pdbx_description
1 polymer ?
#
loop_
_entity_poly.entity_id
_entity_poly.type
_entity_poly.pdbx_seq_one_letter_code
_entity_poly.pdbx_strand_id
1 'polypeptide(L)'
;GLLLSGGSDPAGRVRLDRFVPAIREIKDSTPLKINAHVGLTPRGELESLVASGVDTFSVDVYGDDETVREVLGVSAGAQDYIGVVRDLIDLGAEVAPHICVGIRGGRTGHEHDAVRAVARLAPKTLVFISFIPTRGTAYESCPAPRGEDVVSVIRGARSALPGTRLLLGCMRSKRDRSWEVDALRAGLDGMVLPSDETVRAASALGYAIRKKGTCCALA
;
A
#
# COMPACT_ATOMS: atom_id res chain seq x y z
N GLY A 1 9.33 13.93 -4.63
CA GLY A 1 8.91 13.40 -3.32
C GLY A 1 9.87 12.33 -2.83
N LEU A 2 9.77 12.01 -1.56
CA LEU A 2 10.54 10.95 -0.92
C LEU A 2 9.62 10.00 -0.15
N LEU A 3 10.08 8.76 0.04
CA LEU A 3 9.49 7.79 0.95
C LEU A 3 10.36 7.73 2.21
N LEU A 4 9.75 7.97 3.36
CA LEU A 4 10.34 7.74 4.66
C LEU A 4 9.79 6.43 5.23
N SER A 5 10.67 5.47 5.46
CA SER A 5 10.32 4.13 5.95
C SER A 5 11.49 3.55 6.75
N GLY A 6 11.29 2.40 7.35
CA GLY A 6 12.31 1.67 8.10
C GLY A 6 11.87 0.26 8.43
N GLY A 7 12.73 -0.48 9.12
CA GLY A 7 12.34 -1.75 9.74
C GLY A 7 11.40 -1.51 10.93
N SER A 8 10.53 -2.49 11.19
CA SER A 8 9.70 -2.49 12.40
C SER A 8 10.47 -3.07 13.59
N ASP A 9 10.15 -2.57 14.78
CA ASP A 9 10.57 -3.18 16.04
C ASP A 9 9.71 -4.45 16.34
N PRO A 10 10.01 -5.21 17.41
CA PRO A 10 9.23 -6.39 17.78
C PRO A 10 7.75 -6.13 18.10
N ALA A 11 7.37 -4.87 18.33
CA ALA A 11 5.99 -4.46 18.52
C ALA A 11 5.30 -4.04 17.20
N GLY A 12 5.98 -4.18 16.07
CA GLY A 12 5.45 -3.79 14.76
C GLY A 12 5.51 -2.29 14.46
N ARG A 13 6.25 -1.48 15.26
CA ARG A 13 6.35 -0.03 15.10
C ARG A 13 7.51 0.34 14.19
N VAL A 14 7.28 1.28 13.29
CA VAL A 14 8.35 1.92 12.52
C VAL A 14 8.67 3.27 13.19
N ARG A 15 9.86 3.40 13.78
CA ARG A 15 10.28 4.51 14.62
C ARG A 15 10.61 5.77 13.81
N LEU A 16 9.59 6.39 13.21
CA LEU A 16 9.71 7.63 12.43
C LEU A 16 9.64 8.90 13.29
N ASP A 17 9.20 8.81 14.53
CA ASP A 17 9.17 9.89 15.51
C ASP A 17 10.50 10.65 15.66
N ARG A 18 11.62 9.93 15.52
CA ARG A 18 12.98 10.49 15.56
C ARG A 18 13.29 11.47 14.44
N PHE A 19 12.57 11.37 13.33
CA PHE A 19 12.81 12.16 12.13
C PHE A 19 11.91 13.40 12.03
N VAL A 20 11.06 13.65 13.03
CA VAL A 20 10.18 14.85 13.06
C VAL A 20 10.95 16.15 12.82
N PRO A 21 12.13 16.42 13.45
CA PRO A 21 12.89 17.62 13.14
C PRO A 21 13.35 17.68 11.68
N ALA A 22 13.87 16.58 11.13
CA ALA A 22 14.34 16.52 9.74
C ALA A 22 13.17 16.66 8.73
N ILE A 23 11.98 16.10 9.06
CA ILE A 23 10.78 16.28 8.23
C ILE A 23 10.42 17.76 8.14
N ARG A 24 10.38 18.47 9.27
CA ARG A 24 10.10 19.91 9.30
C ARG A 24 11.11 20.69 8.47
N GLU A 25 12.40 20.43 8.65
CA GLU A 25 13.46 21.11 7.90
C GLU A 25 13.29 20.89 6.39
N ILE A 26 12.97 19.66 5.94
CA ILE A 26 12.70 19.36 4.52
C ILE A 26 11.47 20.14 4.04
N LYS A 27 10.41 20.19 4.82
CA LYS A 27 9.17 20.87 4.44
C LYS A 27 9.36 22.39 4.39
N ASP A 28 10.16 22.96 5.27
CA ASP A 28 10.45 24.40 5.31
C ASP A 28 11.39 24.84 4.19
N SER A 29 12.35 23.96 3.80
CA SER A 29 13.43 24.31 2.87
C SER A 29 13.20 23.80 1.43
N THR A 30 12.24 22.91 1.20
CA THR A 30 12.02 22.28 -0.12
C THR A 30 10.54 22.08 -0.46
N PRO A 31 10.17 22.00 -1.76
CA PRO A 31 8.83 21.63 -2.18
C PRO A 31 8.58 20.11 -2.19
N LEU A 32 9.45 19.31 -1.58
CA LEU A 32 9.34 17.85 -1.61
C LEU A 32 8.10 17.38 -0.85
N LYS A 33 7.39 16.44 -1.45
CA LYS A 33 6.35 15.69 -0.78
C LYS A 33 6.93 14.48 -0.07
N ILE A 34 6.45 14.21 1.13
CA ILE A 34 6.89 13.12 1.99
C ILE A 34 5.75 12.11 2.15
N ASN A 35 6.03 10.86 1.78
CA ASN A 35 5.21 9.72 2.14
C ASN A 35 5.89 8.99 3.31
N ALA A 36 5.21 8.86 4.45
CA ALA A 36 5.69 8.10 5.60
C ALA A 36 5.02 6.72 5.61
N HIS A 37 5.82 5.64 5.53
CA HIS A 37 5.30 4.28 5.67
C HIS A 37 5.42 3.86 7.13
N VAL A 38 4.28 3.86 7.83
CA VAL A 38 4.19 3.59 9.26
C VAL A 38 3.68 2.17 9.52
N GLY A 39 4.13 1.56 10.62
CA GLY A 39 3.59 0.33 11.16
C GLY A 39 2.56 0.61 12.26
N LEU A 40 2.59 -0.20 13.32
CA LEU A 40 1.74 -0.04 14.52
C LEU A 40 2.20 1.16 15.36
N THR A 41 2.12 2.34 14.78
CA THR A 41 2.57 3.60 15.41
C THR A 41 1.47 4.14 16.33
N PRO A 42 1.77 4.42 17.61
CA PRO A 42 0.80 4.99 18.54
C PRO A 42 0.27 6.35 18.09
N ARG A 43 -0.99 6.65 18.42
CA ARG A 43 -1.70 7.88 17.99
C ARG A 43 -0.92 9.16 18.28
N GLY A 44 -0.31 9.32 19.47
CA GLY A 44 0.47 10.52 19.80
C GLY A 44 1.72 10.72 18.93
N GLU A 45 2.32 9.63 18.43
CA GLU A 45 3.41 9.72 17.47
C GLU A 45 2.89 10.06 16.06
N LEU A 46 1.72 9.51 15.67
CA LEU A 46 1.03 9.88 14.42
C LEU A 46 0.68 11.38 14.41
N GLU A 47 0.15 11.91 15.52
CA GLU A 47 -0.11 13.36 15.69
C GLU A 47 1.13 14.20 15.44
N SER A 48 2.27 13.79 16.00
CA SER A 48 3.55 14.47 15.82
C SER A 48 4.04 14.43 14.37
N LEU A 49 3.86 13.30 13.68
CA LEU A 49 4.21 13.13 12.28
C LEU A 49 3.29 13.95 11.36
N VAL A 50 1.99 13.97 11.63
CA VAL A 50 1.03 14.81 10.89
C VAL A 50 1.38 16.29 11.07
N ALA A 51 1.63 16.72 12.30
CA ALA A 51 2.01 18.10 12.61
C ALA A 51 3.39 18.50 12.07
N SER A 52 4.23 17.54 11.67
CA SER A 52 5.53 17.83 11.04
C SER A 52 5.44 18.09 9.53
N GLY A 53 4.27 17.92 8.91
CA GLY A 53 4.04 18.20 7.50
C GLY A 53 4.22 16.99 6.56
N VAL A 54 4.13 15.76 7.06
CA VAL A 54 4.04 14.57 6.19
C VAL A 54 2.81 14.69 5.28
N ASP A 55 3.00 14.51 3.98
CA ASP A 55 1.94 14.71 2.98
C ASP A 55 1.00 13.50 2.84
N THR A 56 1.53 12.29 3.02
CA THR A 56 0.74 11.05 2.91
C THR A 56 1.31 9.98 3.83
N PHE A 57 0.45 9.16 4.38
CA PHE A 57 0.83 8.00 5.18
C PHE A 57 0.50 6.71 4.45
N SER A 58 1.47 5.81 4.33
CA SER A 58 1.27 4.44 3.87
C SER A 58 1.18 3.50 5.07
N VAL A 59 0.19 2.62 5.07
CA VAL A 59 -0.03 1.62 6.12
C VAL A 59 -0.35 0.29 5.46
N ASP A 60 0.42 -0.75 5.76
CA ASP A 60 0.06 -2.10 5.34
C ASP A 60 -1.14 -2.59 6.12
N VAL A 61 -2.09 -3.22 5.43
CA VAL A 61 -3.31 -3.76 6.04
C VAL A 61 -3.48 -5.24 5.70
N TYR A 62 -3.99 -5.98 6.66
CA TYR A 62 -4.15 -7.42 6.62
C TYR A 62 -5.61 -7.78 6.87
N GLY A 63 -6.05 -8.93 6.36
CA GLY A 63 -7.44 -9.38 6.49
C GLY A 63 -7.71 -10.21 7.73
N ASP A 64 -6.69 -10.83 8.30
CA ASP A 64 -6.82 -11.71 9.47
C ASP A 64 -5.57 -11.70 10.35
N ASP A 65 -5.74 -12.11 11.60
CA ASP A 65 -4.68 -12.15 12.61
C ASP A 65 -3.66 -13.28 12.35
N GLU A 66 -4.07 -14.33 11.64
CA GLU A 66 -3.17 -15.42 11.29
C GLU A 66 -2.09 -14.93 10.34
N THR A 67 -2.46 -14.12 9.34
CA THR A 67 -1.53 -13.48 8.41
C THR A 67 -0.55 -12.58 9.15
N VAL A 68 -1.03 -11.77 10.09
CA VAL A 68 -0.16 -10.89 10.89
C VAL A 68 0.87 -11.71 11.69
N ARG A 69 0.43 -12.76 12.38
CA ARG A 69 1.32 -13.63 13.16
C ARG A 69 2.33 -14.36 12.27
N GLU A 70 1.87 -14.97 11.18
CA GLU A 70 2.74 -15.78 10.31
C GLU A 70 3.80 -14.92 9.61
N VAL A 71 3.40 -13.75 9.10
CA VAL A 71 4.28 -12.93 8.26
C VAL A 71 5.15 -11.98 9.07
N LEU A 72 4.60 -11.36 10.11
CA LEU A 72 5.29 -10.30 10.85
C LEU A 72 5.84 -10.79 12.20
N GLY A 73 5.30 -11.86 12.76
CA GLY A 73 5.74 -12.38 14.04
C GLY A 73 5.44 -11.47 15.24
N VAL A 74 4.50 -10.54 15.10
CA VAL A 74 4.11 -9.59 16.16
C VAL A 74 2.86 -10.06 16.91
N SER A 75 2.71 -9.62 18.17
CA SER A 75 1.56 -9.93 19.03
C SER A 75 0.35 -9.02 18.78
N ALA A 76 0.17 -8.54 17.54
CA ALA A 76 -0.94 -7.69 17.13
C ALA A 76 -1.88 -8.44 16.19
N GLY A 77 -3.09 -7.93 16.01
CA GLY A 77 -4.07 -8.42 15.05
C GLY A 77 -4.25 -7.49 13.84
N ALA A 78 -4.99 -7.97 12.85
CA ALA A 78 -5.30 -7.19 11.65
C ALA A 78 -6.06 -5.90 11.99
N GLN A 79 -6.90 -5.91 13.03
CA GLN A 79 -7.66 -4.74 13.46
C GLN A 79 -6.78 -3.62 14.05
N ASP A 80 -5.59 -3.94 14.57
CA ASP A 80 -4.66 -2.92 15.07
C ASP A 80 -4.13 -2.07 13.91
N TYR A 81 -3.83 -2.68 12.76
CA TYR A 81 -3.43 -1.95 11.54
C TYR A 81 -4.57 -1.10 10.97
N ILE A 82 -5.79 -1.61 10.99
CA ILE A 82 -6.99 -0.82 10.62
C ILE A 82 -7.20 0.34 11.60
N GLY A 83 -6.86 0.15 12.88
CA GLY A 83 -6.84 1.20 13.91
C GLY A 83 -5.92 2.35 13.53
N VAL A 84 -4.69 2.06 13.07
CA VAL A 84 -3.74 3.09 12.60
C VAL A 84 -4.30 3.86 11.41
N VAL A 85 -4.92 3.19 10.44
CA VAL A 85 -5.56 3.85 9.30
C VAL A 85 -6.68 4.79 9.77
N ARG A 86 -7.52 4.33 10.71
CA ARG A 86 -8.60 5.15 11.29
C ARG A 86 -8.04 6.37 12.01
N ASP A 87 -7.03 6.18 12.87
CA ASP A 87 -6.41 7.28 13.60
C ASP A 87 -5.86 8.35 12.67
N LEU A 88 -5.21 7.97 11.59
CA LEU A 88 -4.71 8.90 10.57
C LEU A 88 -5.84 9.66 9.87
N ILE A 89 -6.94 8.97 9.52
CA ILE A 89 -8.13 9.63 8.93
C ILE A 89 -8.73 10.62 9.93
N ASP A 90 -8.88 10.24 11.19
CA ASP A 90 -9.41 11.09 12.25
C ASP A 90 -8.53 12.31 12.52
N LEU A 91 -7.24 12.20 12.28
CA LEU A 91 -6.28 13.32 12.34
C LEU A 91 -6.30 14.20 11.07
N GLY A 92 -7.15 13.89 10.09
CA GLY A 92 -7.25 14.63 8.83
C GLY A 92 -6.09 14.37 7.86
N ALA A 93 -5.28 13.35 8.10
CA ALA A 93 -4.15 13.03 7.24
C ALA A 93 -4.59 12.32 5.94
N GLU A 94 -3.85 12.52 4.87
CA GLU A 94 -3.99 11.70 3.66
C GLU A 94 -3.35 10.34 3.92
N VAL A 95 -4.15 9.28 3.77
CA VAL A 95 -3.68 7.91 4.01
C VAL A 95 -3.90 7.03 2.78
N ALA A 96 -2.90 6.22 2.47
CA ALA A 96 -2.92 5.23 1.42
C ALA A 96 -2.68 3.84 2.04
N PRO A 97 -3.73 3.11 2.43
CA PRO A 97 -3.58 1.72 2.84
C PRO A 97 -2.98 0.87 1.72
N HIS A 98 -2.16 -0.12 2.09
CA HIS A 98 -1.53 -1.05 1.16
C HIS A 98 -2.01 -2.48 1.46
N ILE A 99 -2.41 -3.21 0.42
CA ILE A 99 -2.72 -4.64 0.50
C ILE A 99 -1.69 -5.38 -0.34
N CYS A 100 -0.90 -6.24 0.31
CA CYS A 100 0.04 -7.11 -0.37
C CYS A 100 -0.63 -8.45 -0.70
N VAL A 101 -0.96 -8.64 -1.97
CA VAL A 101 -1.59 -9.88 -2.45
C VAL A 101 -0.57 -11.02 -2.41
N GLY A 102 -0.95 -12.14 -1.80
CA GLY A 102 -0.12 -13.33 -1.68
C GLY A 102 1.01 -13.21 -0.65
N ILE A 103 0.92 -12.32 0.34
CA ILE A 103 1.99 -12.07 1.32
C ILE A 103 2.37 -13.33 2.12
N ARG A 104 1.48 -14.31 2.24
CA ARG A 104 1.73 -15.61 2.87
C ARG A 104 2.38 -16.60 1.89
N GLY A 105 3.57 -16.27 1.38
CA GLY A 105 4.30 -17.12 0.45
C GLY A 105 3.56 -17.40 -0.86
N GLY A 106 2.90 -16.41 -1.43
CA GLY A 106 2.14 -16.50 -2.68
C GLY A 106 0.70 -17.00 -2.52
N ARG A 107 0.32 -17.47 -1.34
CA ARG A 107 -1.06 -17.91 -1.05
C ARG A 107 -1.96 -16.71 -0.83
N THR A 108 -3.10 -16.69 -1.49
CA THR A 108 -4.16 -15.70 -1.30
C THR A 108 -5.24 -16.24 -0.36
N GLY A 109 -6.04 -15.34 0.23
CA GLY A 109 -7.15 -15.71 1.13
C GLY A 109 -7.61 -14.55 2.00
N HIS A 110 -6.70 -13.84 2.65
CA HIS A 110 -7.03 -12.74 3.57
C HIS A 110 -7.35 -11.42 2.87
N GLU A 111 -6.98 -11.25 1.60
CA GLU A 111 -7.00 -9.94 0.91
C GLU A 111 -8.41 -9.37 0.75
N HIS A 112 -9.40 -10.24 0.51
CA HIS A 112 -10.81 -9.80 0.41
C HIS A 112 -11.34 -9.31 1.76
N ASP A 113 -10.88 -9.88 2.89
CA ASP A 113 -11.20 -9.39 4.23
C ASP A 113 -10.51 -8.05 4.51
N ALA A 114 -9.26 -7.90 4.09
CA ALA A 114 -8.55 -6.62 4.15
C ALA A 114 -9.30 -5.53 3.36
N VAL A 115 -9.74 -5.84 2.13
CA VAL A 115 -10.57 -4.93 1.31
C VAL A 115 -11.85 -4.55 2.05
N ARG A 116 -12.58 -5.52 2.64
CA ARG A 116 -13.82 -5.24 3.40
C ARG A 116 -13.55 -4.36 4.63
N ALA A 117 -12.44 -4.58 5.33
CA ALA A 117 -12.08 -3.77 6.48
C ALA A 117 -11.75 -2.32 6.07
N VAL A 118 -10.96 -2.13 5.02
CA VAL A 118 -10.62 -0.82 4.45
C VAL A 118 -11.85 -0.11 3.90
N ALA A 119 -12.80 -0.84 3.29
CA ALA A 119 -14.01 -0.27 2.70
C ALA A 119 -14.87 0.47 3.75
N ARG A 120 -14.87 0.02 5.01
CA ARG A 120 -15.58 0.70 6.10
C ARG A 120 -15.01 2.08 6.45
N LEU A 121 -13.77 2.34 6.09
CA LEU A 121 -13.08 3.60 6.33
C LEU A 121 -13.12 4.54 5.11
N ALA A 122 -13.46 4.02 3.94
CA ALA A 122 -13.59 4.73 2.67
C ALA A 122 -12.40 5.70 2.37
N PRO A 123 -11.13 5.22 2.40
CA PRO A 123 -10.00 6.08 2.13
C PRO A 123 -10.05 6.62 0.69
N LYS A 124 -9.41 7.75 0.44
CA LYS A 124 -9.33 8.33 -0.92
C LYS A 124 -8.49 7.47 -1.87
N THR A 125 -7.52 6.72 -1.34
CA THR A 125 -6.59 5.90 -2.13
C THR A 125 -6.41 4.54 -1.46
N LEU A 126 -6.31 3.48 -2.26
CA LEU A 126 -5.92 2.13 -1.84
C LEU A 126 -4.87 1.61 -2.81
N VAL A 127 -3.77 1.10 -2.30
CA VAL A 127 -2.65 0.59 -3.09
C VAL A 127 -2.58 -0.93 -2.99
N PHE A 128 -2.50 -1.60 -4.13
CA PHE A 128 -2.19 -3.02 -4.20
C PHE A 128 -0.72 -3.21 -4.52
N ILE A 129 -0.09 -4.12 -3.83
CA ILE A 129 1.22 -4.67 -4.16
C ILE A 129 1.10 -6.19 -4.21
N SER A 130 2.08 -6.85 -4.78
CA SER A 130 2.08 -8.31 -4.92
C SER A 130 3.35 -8.88 -4.30
N PHE A 131 3.21 -9.95 -3.56
CA PHE A 131 4.34 -10.65 -2.97
C PHE A 131 5.37 -11.04 -4.03
N ILE A 132 6.63 -10.83 -3.71
CA ILE A 132 7.80 -11.23 -4.51
C ILE A 132 8.68 -12.11 -3.64
N PRO A 133 8.92 -13.38 -4.01
CA PRO A 133 9.88 -14.23 -3.34
C PRO A 133 11.25 -13.54 -3.28
N THR A 134 11.77 -13.34 -2.08
CA THR A 134 13.01 -12.60 -1.88
C THR A 134 14.06 -13.52 -1.26
N ARG A 135 15.24 -13.58 -1.89
CA ARG A 135 16.36 -14.39 -1.42
C ARG A 135 16.74 -14.01 0.01
N GLY A 136 17.03 -15.01 0.84
CA GLY A 136 17.40 -14.82 2.24
C GLY A 136 16.21 -14.65 3.18
N THR A 137 14.98 -14.80 2.70
CA THR A 137 13.76 -14.79 3.52
C THR A 137 13.16 -16.18 3.65
N ALA A 138 12.28 -16.39 4.63
CA ALA A 138 11.55 -17.65 4.82
C ALA A 138 10.74 -18.07 3.59
N TYR A 139 10.38 -17.12 2.73
CA TYR A 139 9.55 -17.34 1.54
C TYR A 139 10.34 -17.27 0.22
N GLU A 140 11.68 -17.37 0.26
CA GLU A 140 12.51 -17.25 -0.95
C GLU A 140 12.19 -18.29 -2.03
N SER A 141 11.75 -19.48 -1.63
CA SER A 141 11.40 -20.58 -2.53
C SER A 141 9.90 -20.71 -2.81
N CYS A 142 9.08 -19.80 -2.28
CA CYS A 142 7.65 -19.81 -2.53
C CYS A 142 7.32 -19.23 -3.90
N PRO A 143 6.23 -19.67 -4.55
CA PRO A 143 5.77 -19.04 -5.80
C PRO A 143 5.26 -17.61 -5.52
N ALA A 144 5.34 -16.73 -6.50
CA ALA A 144 4.56 -15.50 -6.51
C ALA A 144 3.06 -15.83 -6.67
N PRO A 145 2.13 -14.98 -6.21
CA PRO A 145 0.71 -15.15 -6.47
C PRO A 145 0.43 -15.09 -7.98
N ARG A 146 -0.60 -15.79 -8.45
CA ARG A 146 -1.01 -15.75 -9.86
C ARG A 146 -1.60 -14.38 -10.17
N GLY A 147 -1.37 -13.90 -11.39
CA GLY A 147 -1.91 -12.61 -11.84
C GLY A 147 -3.43 -12.53 -11.75
N GLU A 148 -4.13 -13.64 -12.01
CA GLU A 148 -5.59 -13.73 -11.88
C GLU A 148 -6.10 -13.51 -10.44
N ASP A 149 -5.33 -13.96 -9.44
CA ASP A 149 -5.66 -13.75 -8.03
C ASP A 149 -5.54 -12.26 -7.68
N VAL A 150 -4.48 -11.58 -8.15
CA VAL A 150 -4.31 -10.13 -7.96
C VAL A 150 -5.46 -9.36 -8.63
N VAL A 151 -5.82 -9.73 -9.85
CA VAL A 151 -6.93 -9.11 -10.60
C VAL A 151 -8.27 -9.34 -9.88
N SER A 152 -8.48 -10.52 -9.30
CA SER A 152 -9.69 -10.83 -8.51
C SER A 152 -9.83 -9.90 -7.29
N VAL A 153 -8.74 -9.69 -6.55
CA VAL A 153 -8.73 -8.78 -5.38
C VAL A 153 -9.03 -7.34 -5.81
N ILE A 154 -8.40 -6.85 -6.88
CA ILE A 154 -8.64 -5.50 -7.43
C ILE A 154 -10.11 -5.34 -7.85
N ARG A 155 -10.69 -6.32 -8.53
CA ARG A 155 -12.10 -6.30 -8.94
C ARG A 155 -13.04 -6.25 -7.73
N GLY A 156 -12.76 -7.07 -6.70
CA GLY A 156 -13.50 -7.03 -5.43
C GLY A 156 -13.40 -5.67 -4.75
N ALA A 157 -12.23 -5.07 -4.76
CA ALA A 157 -12.02 -3.73 -4.20
C ALA A 157 -12.77 -2.65 -4.98
N ARG A 158 -12.80 -2.69 -6.32
CA ARG A 158 -13.57 -1.73 -7.12
C ARG A 158 -15.05 -1.82 -6.81
N SER A 159 -15.58 -3.03 -6.62
CA SER A 159 -16.98 -3.23 -6.23
C SER A 159 -17.28 -2.68 -4.83
N ALA A 160 -16.38 -2.86 -3.87
CA ALA A 160 -16.56 -2.43 -2.49
C ALA A 160 -16.27 -0.92 -2.29
N LEU A 161 -15.45 -0.33 -3.14
CA LEU A 161 -14.89 1.03 -3.03
C LEU A 161 -15.00 1.78 -4.37
N PRO A 162 -16.22 2.06 -4.86
CA PRO A 162 -16.42 2.65 -6.19
C PRO A 162 -15.80 4.05 -6.34
N GLY A 163 -15.71 4.83 -5.25
CA GLY A 163 -15.16 6.18 -5.24
C GLY A 163 -13.69 6.28 -4.83
N THR A 164 -13.07 5.19 -4.37
CA THR A 164 -11.66 5.16 -3.95
C THR A 164 -10.76 5.01 -5.16
N ARG A 165 -9.66 5.72 -5.18
CA ARG A 165 -8.62 5.58 -6.18
C ARG A 165 -7.80 4.32 -5.94
N LEU A 166 -7.88 3.35 -6.85
CA LEU A 166 -7.19 2.07 -6.78
C LEU A 166 -5.90 2.11 -7.58
N LEU A 167 -4.78 1.86 -6.94
CA LEU A 167 -3.46 1.93 -7.54
C LEU A 167 -2.72 0.60 -7.44
N LEU A 168 -1.99 0.24 -8.48
CA LEU A 168 -1.04 -0.86 -8.45
C LEU A 168 0.36 -0.30 -8.19
N GLY A 169 0.94 -0.65 -7.02
CA GLY A 169 2.24 -0.20 -6.56
C GLY A 169 3.42 -0.79 -7.31
N CYS A 170 4.62 -0.38 -6.91
CA CYS A 170 5.87 -0.79 -7.57
C CYS A 170 6.31 -2.23 -7.23
N MET A 171 5.93 -2.76 -6.06
CA MET A 171 6.28 -4.09 -5.62
C MET A 171 5.33 -5.12 -6.23
N ARG A 172 5.79 -5.72 -7.32
CA ARG A 172 5.18 -6.86 -8.01
C ARG A 172 6.19 -7.49 -8.95
N SER A 173 5.98 -8.75 -9.34
CA SER A 173 6.85 -9.45 -10.29
C SER A 173 6.98 -8.63 -11.58
N LYS A 174 8.21 -8.46 -12.04
CA LYS A 174 8.53 -7.85 -13.34
C LYS A 174 8.78 -8.90 -14.43
N ARG A 175 8.80 -10.18 -14.06
CA ARG A 175 9.00 -11.30 -15.01
C ARG A 175 7.72 -11.67 -15.74
N ASP A 176 6.59 -11.67 -14.99
CA ASP A 176 5.26 -11.87 -15.57
C ASP A 176 4.40 -10.64 -15.29
N ARG A 177 4.03 -9.94 -16.34
CA ARG A 177 3.24 -8.72 -16.34
C ARG A 177 2.01 -8.82 -17.25
N SER A 178 1.73 -10.00 -17.77
CA SER A 178 0.62 -10.26 -18.70
C SER A 178 -0.74 -9.84 -18.13
N TRP A 179 -0.90 -9.96 -16.81
CA TRP A 179 -2.12 -9.63 -16.08
C TRP A 179 -2.35 -8.13 -15.83
N GLU A 180 -1.37 -7.25 -16.12
CA GLU A 180 -1.50 -5.80 -15.88
C GLU A 180 -2.66 -5.18 -16.67
N VAL A 181 -2.91 -5.67 -17.88
CA VAL A 181 -4.03 -5.20 -18.72
C VAL A 181 -5.37 -5.59 -18.10
N ASP A 182 -5.47 -6.80 -17.55
CA ASP A 182 -6.69 -7.26 -16.88
C ASP A 182 -6.91 -6.52 -15.55
N ALA A 183 -5.84 -6.13 -14.87
CA ALA A 183 -5.93 -5.26 -13.69
C ALA A 183 -6.49 -3.88 -14.04
N LEU A 184 -6.12 -3.28 -15.19
CA LEU A 184 -6.77 -2.05 -15.69
C LEU A 184 -8.27 -2.27 -15.92
N ARG A 185 -8.64 -3.35 -16.62
CA ARG A 185 -10.04 -3.70 -16.88
C ARG A 185 -10.83 -3.99 -15.60
N ALA A 186 -10.15 -4.46 -14.53
CA ALA A 186 -10.73 -4.68 -13.22
C ALA A 186 -11.00 -3.38 -12.44
N GLY A 187 -10.55 -2.22 -12.96
CA GLY A 187 -10.88 -0.91 -12.42
C GLY A 187 -9.75 -0.18 -11.69
N LEU A 188 -8.49 -0.43 -12.04
CA LEU A 188 -7.38 0.40 -11.56
C LEU A 188 -7.43 1.81 -12.15
N ASP A 189 -7.14 2.81 -11.32
CA ASP A 189 -7.01 4.22 -11.69
C ASP A 189 -5.56 4.61 -11.98
N GLY A 190 -4.60 3.78 -11.60
CA GLY A 190 -3.19 4.04 -11.85
C GLY A 190 -2.28 2.85 -11.58
N MET A 191 -1.08 2.90 -12.16
CA MET A 191 -0.09 1.84 -12.04
C MET A 191 1.31 2.42 -12.04
N VAL A 192 2.15 1.94 -11.14
CA VAL A 192 3.56 2.33 -11.08
C VAL A 192 4.36 1.52 -12.09
N LEU A 193 5.17 2.20 -12.92
CA LEU A 193 6.03 1.57 -13.93
C LEU A 193 5.31 0.47 -14.73
N PRO A 194 4.21 0.78 -15.42
CA PRO A 194 3.49 -0.19 -16.26
C PRO A 194 4.39 -0.73 -17.37
N SER A 195 4.08 -1.90 -17.92
CA SER A 195 4.74 -2.40 -19.14
C SER A 195 4.33 -1.54 -20.35
N ASP A 196 5.15 -1.52 -21.40
CA ASP A 196 4.79 -0.83 -22.65
C ASP A 196 3.52 -1.40 -23.28
N GLU A 197 3.29 -2.69 -23.12
CA GLU A 197 2.05 -3.34 -23.55
C GLU A 197 0.84 -2.81 -22.78
N THR A 198 0.97 -2.68 -21.46
CA THR A 198 -0.07 -2.10 -20.61
C THR A 198 -0.38 -0.66 -20.99
N VAL A 199 0.65 0.15 -21.29
CA VAL A 199 0.47 1.54 -21.75
C VAL A 199 -0.26 1.59 -23.08
N ARG A 200 0.13 0.74 -24.06
CA ARG A 200 -0.57 0.64 -25.36
C ARG A 200 -2.03 0.21 -25.20
N ALA A 201 -2.26 -0.82 -24.36
CA ALA A 201 -3.61 -1.32 -24.08
C ALA A 201 -4.49 -0.24 -23.42
N ALA A 202 -3.95 0.52 -22.44
CA ALA A 202 -4.66 1.62 -21.81
C ALA A 202 -5.09 2.69 -22.84
N SER A 203 -4.18 3.07 -23.75
CA SER A 203 -4.50 4.01 -24.84
C SER A 203 -5.59 3.44 -25.76
N ALA A 204 -5.50 2.18 -26.16
CA ALA A 204 -6.48 1.51 -27.02
C ALA A 204 -7.86 1.38 -26.35
N LEU A 205 -7.91 1.29 -25.03
CA LEU A 205 -9.14 1.28 -24.22
C LEU A 205 -9.71 2.70 -23.96
N GLY A 206 -9.08 3.75 -24.50
CA GLY A 206 -9.55 5.13 -24.37
C GLY A 206 -9.17 5.82 -23.06
N TYR A 207 -8.25 5.27 -22.27
CA TYR A 207 -7.79 5.94 -21.04
C TYR A 207 -6.92 7.16 -21.36
N ALA A 208 -7.18 8.26 -20.67
CA ALA A 208 -6.30 9.44 -20.68
C ALA A 208 -5.11 9.20 -19.76
N ILE A 209 -3.91 9.00 -20.33
CA ILE A 209 -2.71 8.66 -19.57
C ILE A 209 -2.01 9.91 -19.07
N ARG A 210 -1.85 10.04 -17.75
CA ARG A 210 -0.99 11.04 -17.10
C ARG A 210 0.23 10.36 -16.49
N LYS A 211 1.43 10.79 -16.87
CA LYS A 211 2.67 10.36 -16.24
C LYS A 211 2.99 11.28 -15.06
N LYS A 212 3.33 10.67 -13.91
CA LYS A 212 3.76 11.37 -12.70
C LYS A 212 5.11 10.82 -12.25
N GLY A 213 6.01 11.69 -11.82
CA GLY A 213 7.34 11.33 -11.30
C GLY A 213 7.35 11.17 -9.78
N THR A 214 6.30 10.57 -9.21
CA THR A 214 6.14 10.42 -7.74
C THR A 214 5.86 8.98 -7.34
N CYS A 215 5.98 8.67 -6.06
CA CYS A 215 5.50 7.43 -5.47
C CYS A 215 3.98 7.28 -5.68
N CYS A 216 3.47 6.04 -5.78
CA CYS A 216 2.03 5.76 -5.91
C CYS A 216 1.19 6.46 -4.85
N ALA A 217 1.64 6.46 -3.59
CA ALA A 217 0.91 7.10 -2.50
C ALA A 217 0.89 8.65 -2.58
N LEU A 218 1.80 9.26 -3.35
CA LEU A 218 1.88 10.72 -3.58
C LEU A 218 1.29 11.15 -4.93
N ALA A 219 0.81 10.21 -5.72
CA ALA A 219 0.42 10.43 -7.11
C ALA A 219 -0.94 11.12 -7.27
#